data_4446000e31f673817d7bc7398c09d125
#
_entry.id   4446000e31f673817d7bc7398c09d125
#
_cell.length_a   1.000
_cell.length_b   1.000
_cell.length_c   1.000
_cell.angle_alpha   90.00
_cell.angle_beta   90.00
_cell.angle_gamma   90.00
#
_symmetry.space_group_name_H-M   'P 1'
#
loop_
_entity.id
_entity.type
_entity.pdbx_description
1 polymer ?
#
loop_
_entity_poly.entity_id
_entity_poly.type
_entity_poly.pdbx_seq_one_letter_code
_entity_poly.pdbx_strand_id
1 'polypeptide(L)'
;SRWSAPTMKNGTSPNQQQTPQWLEIDLRNEVTNITSIDLYFYKLVYSIDYEIQTRADKKSEWKTVKHVTCQPGNEQNKHDSITDVEGKRLDRYVRFYFNKVNTNAGGNSVSVQEIEIHGDQVQTPEVTDPAPKNAKEAMDSVKALEAITVDSETVPLPKMPDGFSISVKGSEYPQVISDEGQISDHNMYDYDMDVILE
;
A
#
# COMPACT_ATOMS: atom_id res chain seq x y z
N SER A 1 12.32 -3.38 -6.62
CA SER A 1 11.38 -2.88 -7.67
C SER A 1 11.56 -1.39 -7.86
N ARG A 2 11.18 -0.88 -9.02
CA ARG A 2 11.34 0.53 -9.39
C ARG A 2 9.98 1.11 -9.74
N TRP A 3 9.66 2.28 -9.17
CA TRP A 3 8.54 3.08 -9.65
C TRP A 3 9.00 3.99 -10.79
N SER A 4 8.18 4.11 -11.82
CA SER A 4 8.34 5.12 -12.87
C SER A 4 6.99 5.74 -13.14
N ALA A 5 6.98 7.05 -13.35
CA ALA A 5 5.75 7.75 -13.69
C ALA A 5 5.10 7.11 -14.93
N PRO A 6 3.79 6.91 -14.92
CA PRO A 6 3.09 6.25 -16.01
C PRO A 6 3.22 7.07 -17.30
N THR A 7 3.51 6.39 -18.41
CA THR A 7 3.48 6.98 -19.76
C THR A 7 2.03 7.15 -20.20
N MET A 8 1.65 8.36 -20.60
CA MET A 8 0.31 8.58 -21.16
C MET A 8 0.15 7.83 -22.51
N LYS A 9 -0.91 7.03 -22.62
CA LYS A 9 -1.26 6.23 -23.82
C LYS A 9 -1.96 7.05 -24.92
N ASN A 10 -1.58 8.28 -25.18
CA ASN A 10 -2.21 9.07 -26.23
C ASN A 10 -1.23 9.40 -27.34
N GLY A 11 -0.77 8.39 -28.10
CA GLY A 11 -0.24 8.55 -29.46
C GLY A 11 0.81 9.62 -29.75
N THR A 12 1.15 10.44 -28.79
CA THR A 12 2.24 11.41 -28.81
C THR A 12 3.49 10.78 -28.24
N SER A 13 4.60 11.07 -28.84
CA SER A 13 5.95 10.57 -28.58
C SER A 13 6.15 10.12 -27.10
N PRO A 14 6.78 8.96 -26.85
CA PRO A 14 7.00 8.43 -25.50
C PRO A 14 7.80 9.34 -24.54
N ASN A 15 8.20 10.51 -24.98
CA ASN A 15 9.05 11.46 -24.29
C ASN A 15 8.29 12.67 -23.67
N GLN A 16 6.96 12.70 -23.72
CA GLN A 16 6.19 13.80 -23.14
C GLN A 16 5.34 13.31 -21.97
N GLN A 17 5.96 13.03 -20.87
CA GLN A 17 5.25 12.96 -19.58
C GLN A 17 5.01 14.40 -19.12
N GLN A 18 3.75 14.74 -18.84
CA GLN A 18 3.43 16.05 -18.30
C GLN A 18 3.84 16.11 -16.83
N THR A 19 4.50 17.16 -16.44
CA THR A 19 4.66 17.56 -15.03
C THR A 19 3.41 18.34 -14.60
N PRO A 20 3.00 18.25 -13.33
CA PRO A 20 3.65 17.48 -12.26
C PRO A 20 3.33 15.97 -12.29
N GLN A 21 4.25 15.19 -11.75
CA GLN A 21 4.10 13.75 -11.49
C GLN A 21 4.15 13.55 -9.99
N TRP A 22 3.58 12.45 -9.48
CA TRP A 22 3.68 12.15 -8.05
C TRP A 22 3.65 10.66 -7.75
N LEU A 23 4.25 10.31 -6.63
CA LEU A 23 4.17 9.00 -6.00
C LEU A 23 3.55 9.18 -4.62
N GLU A 24 2.45 8.50 -4.34
CA GLU A 24 1.76 8.52 -3.05
C GLU A 24 2.01 7.20 -2.32
N ILE A 25 2.27 7.29 -1.01
CA ILE A 25 2.55 6.17 -0.12
C ILE A 25 1.59 6.26 1.08
N ASP A 26 0.98 5.14 1.44
CA ASP A 26 0.27 4.97 2.71
C ASP A 26 1.23 4.33 3.72
N LEU A 27 1.69 5.12 4.69
CA LEU A 27 2.57 4.67 5.76
C LEU A 27 1.83 3.84 6.82
N ARG A 28 0.52 3.72 6.69
CA ARG A 28 -0.38 3.10 7.67
C ARG A 28 -0.56 3.92 8.95
N ASN A 29 0.51 4.45 9.48
CA ASN A 29 0.57 5.25 10.68
C ASN A 29 1.34 6.56 10.42
N GLU A 30 1.21 7.49 11.36
CA GLU A 30 2.05 8.67 11.42
C GLU A 30 3.49 8.28 11.77
N VAL A 31 4.47 9.02 11.26
CA VAL A 31 5.89 8.90 11.62
C VAL A 31 6.36 10.20 12.23
N THR A 32 6.95 10.12 13.42
CA THR A 32 7.50 11.26 14.17
C THR A 32 9.02 11.13 14.32
N ASN A 33 9.65 12.15 14.88
CA ASN A 33 11.10 12.19 15.11
C ASN A 33 11.90 11.82 13.84
N ILE A 34 11.45 12.33 12.69
CA ILE A 34 12.12 12.06 11.42
C ILE A 34 13.58 12.47 11.51
N THR A 35 14.47 11.52 11.26
CA THR A 35 15.91 11.75 11.18
C THR A 35 16.37 11.98 9.76
N SER A 36 15.84 11.21 8.81
CA SER A 36 16.03 11.43 7.38
C SER A 36 14.90 10.87 6.53
N ILE A 37 14.77 11.40 5.33
CA ILE A 37 14.01 10.81 4.23
C ILE A 37 15.01 10.67 3.09
N ASP A 38 15.27 9.45 2.67
CA ASP A 38 16.23 9.13 1.64
C ASP A 38 15.51 8.71 0.36
N LEU A 39 15.78 9.42 -0.73
CA LEU A 39 15.15 9.23 -2.03
C LEU A 39 16.20 8.83 -3.06
N TYR A 40 16.10 7.61 -3.58
CA TYR A 40 17.02 7.05 -4.56
C TYR A 40 16.39 7.06 -5.95
N PHE A 41 16.99 7.81 -6.86
CA PHE A 41 16.54 7.89 -8.24
C PHE A 41 17.25 6.86 -9.14
N TYR A 42 16.65 6.57 -10.28
CA TYR A 42 17.23 5.66 -11.26
C TYR A 42 17.91 6.42 -12.38
N LYS A 43 19.20 6.17 -12.58
CA LYS A 43 20.01 6.83 -13.62
C LYS A 43 19.89 8.36 -13.57
N LEU A 44 19.75 8.99 -14.73
CA LEU A 44 19.56 10.43 -14.87
C LEU A 44 18.12 10.91 -14.72
N VAL A 45 17.15 9.98 -14.53
CA VAL A 45 15.71 10.28 -14.53
C VAL A 45 15.22 10.70 -13.13
N TYR A 46 15.80 11.74 -12.59
CA TYR A 46 15.45 12.31 -11.29
C TYR A 46 14.71 13.64 -11.40
N SER A 47 14.11 14.07 -10.31
CA SER A 47 13.50 15.39 -10.19
C SER A 47 14.54 16.42 -9.72
N ILE A 48 14.47 17.64 -10.29
CA ILE A 48 15.28 18.79 -9.87
C ILE A 48 14.48 19.81 -9.06
N ASP A 49 13.18 19.60 -8.95
CA ASP A 49 12.26 20.44 -8.18
C ASP A 49 11.08 19.54 -7.76
N TYR A 50 10.98 19.26 -6.46
CA TYR A 50 9.90 18.43 -5.93
C TYR A 50 9.56 18.80 -4.49
N GLU A 51 8.36 18.42 -4.09
CA GLU A 51 7.86 18.59 -2.74
C GLU A 51 7.60 17.24 -2.08
N ILE A 52 7.90 17.15 -0.80
CA ILE A 52 7.42 16.11 0.08
C ILE A 52 6.21 16.67 0.80
N GLN A 53 5.06 16.03 0.60
CA GLN A 53 3.79 16.47 1.14
C GLN A 53 3.16 15.38 1.99
N THR A 54 2.40 15.77 3.01
CA THR A 54 1.72 14.84 3.92
C THR A 54 0.27 15.23 4.15
N ARG A 55 -0.56 14.24 4.50
CA ARG A 55 -1.94 14.43 4.96
C ARG A 55 -2.38 13.30 5.88
N ALA A 56 -3.28 13.59 6.81
CA ALA A 56 -3.76 12.62 7.80
C ALA A 56 -4.67 11.54 7.19
N ASP A 57 -5.55 11.93 6.27
CA ASP A 57 -6.50 11.04 5.62
C ASP A 57 -6.75 11.45 4.15
N LYS A 58 -7.53 10.64 3.42
CA LYS A 58 -7.79 10.85 1.99
C LYS A 58 -8.62 12.10 1.65
N LYS A 59 -9.27 12.72 2.65
CA LYS A 59 -10.10 13.92 2.48
C LYS A 59 -9.38 15.18 2.90
N SER A 60 -8.29 15.05 3.67
CA SER A 60 -7.48 16.18 4.14
C SER A 60 -6.65 16.78 3.01
N GLU A 61 -6.44 18.09 3.08
CA GLU A 61 -5.55 18.82 2.17
C GLU A 61 -4.09 18.37 2.37
N TRP A 62 -3.33 18.40 1.28
CA TRP A 62 -1.90 18.15 1.32
C TRP A 62 -1.16 19.33 1.94
N LYS A 63 -0.24 19.01 2.86
CA LYS A 63 0.68 19.98 3.48
C LYS A 63 2.10 19.70 3.00
N THR A 64 2.78 20.68 2.47
CA THR A 64 4.20 20.58 2.12
C THR A 64 5.04 20.62 3.38
N VAL A 65 5.83 19.60 3.62
CA VAL A 65 6.78 19.49 4.74
C VAL A 65 8.22 19.72 4.30
N LYS A 66 8.49 19.60 3.02
CA LYS A 66 9.79 19.91 2.42
C LYS A 66 9.67 20.22 0.94
N HIS A 67 10.37 21.27 0.51
CA HIS A 67 10.61 21.58 -0.89
C HIS A 67 12.09 21.41 -1.21
N VAL A 68 12.40 20.64 -2.23
CA VAL A 68 13.77 20.30 -2.66
C VAL A 68 14.01 20.80 -4.06
N THR A 69 15.09 21.55 -4.24
CA THR A 69 15.50 22.03 -5.57
C THR A 69 16.99 21.78 -5.78
N CYS A 70 17.37 21.43 -7.01
CA CYS A 70 18.75 21.33 -7.43
C CYS A 70 18.92 21.77 -8.88
N GLN A 71 20.16 21.91 -9.32
CA GLN A 71 20.45 22.18 -10.73
C GLN A 71 20.40 20.89 -11.54
N PRO A 72 20.04 20.96 -12.85
CA PRO A 72 20.17 19.85 -13.77
C PRO A 72 21.62 19.33 -13.79
N GLY A 73 21.77 18.01 -13.79
CA GLY A 73 23.10 17.39 -13.73
C GLY A 73 23.15 16.03 -14.44
N ASN A 74 24.34 15.45 -14.45
CA ASN A 74 24.63 14.14 -15.07
C ASN A 74 24.91 13.05 -14.02
N GLU A 75 24.46 13.27 -12.78
CA GLU A 75 24.60 12.30 -11.71
C GLU A 75 23.78 11.05 -11.99
N GLN A 76 24.44 9.90 -11.99
CA GLN A 76 23.76 8.61 -12.16
C GLN A 76 23.28 8.11 -10.79
N ASN A 77 22.03 7.65 -10.73
CA ASN A 77 21.43 7.12 -9.51
C ASN A 77 21.51 8.11 -8.34
N LYS A 78 21.06 9.33 -8.60
CA LYS A 78 21.08 10.41 -7.61
C LYS A 78 20.39 9.97 -6.32
N HIS A 79 21.02 10.26 -5.19
CA HIS A 79 20.50 10.05 -3.85
C HIS A 79 20.33 11.40 -3.13
N ASP A 80 19.11 11.69 -2.72
CA ASP A 80 18.80 12.84 -1.88
C ASP A 80 18.53 12.35 -0.45
N SER A 81 19.35 12.79 0.50
CA SER A 81 19.14 12.57 1.92
C SER A 81 18.63 13.85 2.57
N ILE A 82 17.38 13.85 3.01
CA ILE A 82 16.66 15.01 3.51
C ILE A 82 16.52 14.88 5.02
N THR A 83 17.18 15.76 5.77
CA THR A 83 17.21 15.71 7.25
C THR A 83 16.45 16.89 7.90
N ASP A 84 16.04 17.87 7.13
CA ASP A 84 15.38 19.10 7.57
C ASP A 84 13.88 19.13 7.16
N VAL A 85 13.16 18.12 7.57
CA VAL A 85 11.71 18.04 7.39
C VAL A 85 11.02 18.94 8.42
N GLU A 86 10.07 19.79 7.96
CA GLU A 86 9.33 20.69 8.83
C GLU A 86 8.52 19.90 9.88
N GLY A 87 8.73 20.26 11.16
CA GLY A 87 8.09 19.61 12.30
C GLY A 87 8.57 18.17 12.56
N LYS A 88 9.48 17.65 11.76
CA LYS A 88 10.00 16.27 11.85
C LYS A 88 8.93 15.21 12.02
N ARG A 89 7.86 15.37 11.25
CA ARG A 89 6.67 14.54 11.31
C ARG A 89 6.05 14.36 9.93
N LEU A 90 5.56 13.15 9.66
CA LEU A 90 4.73 12.83 8.51
C LEU A 90 3.43 12.20 8.98
N ASP A 91 2.31 12.69 8.46
CA ASP A 91 1.02 12.04 8.64
C ASP A 91 0.96 10.73 7.84
N ARG A 92 -0.12 9.97 7.98
CA ARG A 92 -0.29 8.64 7.37
C ARG A 92 -0.03 8.60 5.87
N TYR A 93 -0.47 9.59 5.10
CA TYR A 93 -0.27 9.61 3.64
C TYR A 93 0.82 10.59 3.30
N VAL A 94 1.79 10.14 2.52
CA VAL A 94 2.92 10.94 2.05
C VAL A 94 2.93 10.94 0.53
N ARG A 95 3.20 12.11 -0.06
CA ARG A 95 3.33 12.26 -1.50
C ARG A 95 4.64 12.94 -1.84
N PHE A 96 5.36 12.36 -2.79
CA PHE A 96 6.48 12.99 -3.47
C PHE A 96 5.94 13.60 -4.76
N TYR A 97 5.88 14.92 -4.82
CA TYR A 97 5.25 15.66 -5.91
C TYR A 97 6.33 16.35 -6.75
N PHE A 98 6.57 15.81 -7.95
CA PHE A 98 7.68 16.17 -8.82
C PHE A 98 7.24 17.27 -9.79
N ASN A 99 7.72 18.50 -9.55
CA ASN A 99 7.40 19.69 -10.34
C ASN A 99 8.23 19.77 -11.63
N LYS A 100 9.52 19.44 -11.55
CA LYS A 100 10.44 19.51 -12.70
C LYS A 100 11.36 18.31 -12.74
N VAL A 101 11.57 17.78 -13.93
CA VAL A 101 12.49 16.67 -14.18
C VAL A 101 13.87 17.19 -14.60
N ASN A 102 14.90 16.37 -14.42
CA ASN A 102 16.23 16.67 -14.89
C ASN A 102 16.27 16.73 -16.43
N THR A 103 16.55 17.90 -16.96
CA THR A 103 16.58 18.16 -18.42
C THR A 103 17.71 17.41 -19.12
N ASN A 104 18.75 17.01 -18.39
CA ASN A 104 19.89 16.26 -18.96
C ASN A 104 19.57 14.78 -19.20
N ALA A 105 18.45 14.29 -18.69
CA ALA A 105 18.00 12.92 -18.95
C ALA A 105 17.46 12.67 -20.37
N GLY A 106 17.26 13.72 -21.15
CA GLY A 106 16.69 13.62 -22.50
C GLY A 106 15.21 13.22 -22.54
N GLY A 107 14.51 13.24 -21.41
CA GLY A 107 13.10 12.89 -21.28
C GLY A 107 12.43 13.64 -20.14
N ASN A 108 11.10 13.53 -20.05
CA ASN A 108 10.28 14.22 -19.04
C ASN A 108 9.72 13.23 -17.99
N SER A 109 10.52 12.27 -17.55
CA SER A 109 10.07 11.29 -16.54
C SER A 109 10.91 11.29 -15.29
N VAL A 110 10.28 10.88 -14.17
CA VAL A 110 10.96 10.57 -12.92
C VAL A 110 10.89 9.08 -12.69
N SER A 111 11.97 8.49 -12.24
CA SER A 111 12.03 7.09 -11.80
C SER A 111 12.68 7.00 -10.43
N VAL A 112 11.95 6.44 -9.49
CA VAL A 112 12.39 6.22 -8.12
C VAL A 112 12.69 4.74 -7.93
N GLN A 113 13.86 4.43 -7.41
CA GLN A 113 14.27 3.07 -7.06
C GLN A 113 13.80 2.70 -5.67
N GLU A 114 14.02 3.60 -4.72
CA GLU A 114 13.77 3.34 -3.31
C GLU A 114 13.46 4.65 -2.58
N ILE A 115 12.68 4.53 -1.52
CA ILE A 115 12.41 5.58 -0.56
C ILE A 115 12.53 4.95 0.82
N GLU A 116 13.37 5.57 1.65
CA GLU A 116 13.51 5.20 3.05
C GLU A 116 13.08 6.39 3.93
N ILE A 117 12.29 6.12 4.95
CA ILE A 117 11.86 7.11 5.93
C ILE A 117 12.31 6.63 7.30
N HIS A 118 13.24 7.36 7.88
CA HIS A 118 13.80 7.05 9.18
C HIS A 118 13.17 7.93 10.26
N GLY A 119 12.53 7.30 11.24
CA GLY A 119 11.81 7.96 12.33
C GLY A 119 11.03 6.96 13.16
N ASP A 120 10.30 7.46 14.14
CA ASP A 120 9.48 6.64 15.04
C ASP A 120 8.06 6.51 14.47
N GLN A 121 7.66 5.32 14.10
CA GLN A 121 6.28 5.08 13.73
C GLN A 121 5.39 5.15 14.96
N VAL A 122 4.46 6.10 14.98
CA VAL A 122 3.45 6.16 16.02
C VAL A 122 2.52 4.96 15.84
N GLN A 123 2.58 4.05 16.80
CA GLN A 123 1.59 2.99 16.91
C GLN A 123 0.26 3.67 17.26
N THR A 124 -0.54 3.98 16.25
CA THR A 124 -1.95 4.24 16.52
C THR A 124 -2.48 2.98 17.20
N PRO A 125 -3.10 3.06 18.39
CA PRO A 125 -3.86 1.92 18.87
C PRO A 125 -4.73 1.50 17.70
N GLU A 126 -4.65 0.21 17.34
CA GLU A 126 -5.53 -0.34 16.32
C GLU A 126 -6.91 0.25 16.62
N VAL A 127 -7.47 1.04 15.70
CA VAL A 127 -8.85 1.50 15.85
C VAL A 127 -9.62 0.20 15.76
N THR A 128 -9.84 -0.40 16.92
CA THR A 128 -10.80 -1.48 17.04
C THR A 128 -12.10 -0.82 16.64
N ASP A 129 -12.58 -1.16 15.46
CA ASP A 129 -13.95 -0.85 15.09
C ASP A 129 -14.82 -1.16 16.32
N PRO A 130 -15.74 -0.29 16.69
CA PRO A 130 -16.54 -0.51 17.88
C PRO A 130 -17.07 -1.94 17.79
N ALA A 131 -16.88 -2.71 18.89
CA ALA A 131 -17.21 -4.12 18.92
C ALA A 131 -18.58 -4.33 18.26
N PRO A 132 -18.72 -5.25 17.32
CA PRO A 132 -19.95 -5.44 16.57
C PRO A 132 -21.09 -5.73 17.54
N LYS A 133 -22.24 -5.10 17.32
CA LYS A 133 -23.41 -5.17 18.21
C LYS A 133 -24.33 -6.36 17.87
N ASN A 134 -24.10 -6.97 16.73
CA ASN A 134 -24.90 -8.11 16.23
C ASN A 134 -24.08 -8.97 15.25
N ALA A 135 -24.57 -10.17 14.97
CA ALA A 135 -23.90 -11.13 14.10
C ALA A 135 -23.63 -10.58 12.69
N LYS A 136 -24.53 -9.74 12.15
CA LYS A 136 -24.35 -9.15 10.83
C LYS A 136 -23.15 -8.20 10.80
N GLU A 137 -23.03 -7.32 11.78
CA GLU A 137 -21.89 -6.41 11.89
C GLU A 137 -20.58 -7.20 12.12
N ALA A 138 -20.64 -8.31 12.86
CA ALA A 138 -19.51 -9.19 13.07
C ALA A 138 -19.07 -9.84 11.75
N MET A 139 -19.99 -10.32 10.94
CA MET A 139 -19.69 -10.88 9.61
C MET A 139 -19.16 -9.81 8.64
N ASP A 140 -19.74 -8.61 8.64
CA ASP A 140 -19.30 -7.50 7.79
C ASP A 140 -17.85 -7.03 8.14
N SER A 141 -17.36 -7.34 9.35
CA SER A 141 -15.99 -7.06 9.78
C SER A 141 -14.95 -8.09 9.28
N VAL A 142 -15.40 -9.25 8.82
CA VAL A 142 -14.53 -10.30 8.28
C VAL A 142 -13.98 -9.86 6.92
N LYS A 143 -12.68 -9.72 6.80
CA LYS A 143 -12.06 -9.14 5.60
C LYS A 143 -11.93 -10.12 4.44
N ALA A 144 -11.56 -11.34 4.71
CA ALA A 144 -11.46 -12.43 3.73
C ALA A 144 -11.31 -13.78 4.44
N LEU A 145 -11.73 -14.84 3.79
CA LEU A 145 -11.38 -16.20 4.17
C LEU A 145 -9.97 -16.51 3.66
N GLU A 146 -9.21 -17.30 4.41
CA GLU A 146 -7.96 -17.85 3.93
C GLU A 146 -8.24 -18.89 2.83
N ALA A 147 -7.37 -18.97 1.84
CA ALA A 147 -7.53 -19.94 0.78
C ALA A 147 -7.35 -21.38 1.32
N ILE A 148 -8.23 -22.28 0.92
CA ILE A 148 -8.05 -23.71 1.16
C ILE A 148 -6.91 -24.20 0.27
N THR A 149 -5.94 -24.90 0.86
CA THR A 149 -4.82 -25.51 0.15
C THR A 149 -4.98 -27.02 0.12
N VAL A 150 -4.17 -27.69 -0.69
CA VAL A 150 -4.17 -29.17 -0.80
C VAL A 150 -3.86 -29.88 0.51
N ASP A 151 -3.19 -29.19 1.45
CA ASP A 151 -2.83 -29.74 2.76
C ASP A 151 -3.83 -29.36 3.87
N SER A 152 -4.92 -28.66 3.51
CA SER A 152 -5.93 -28.22 4.49
C SER A 152 -6.80 -29.41 4.89
N GLU A 153 -6.83 -29.75 6.16
CA GLU A 153 -7.71 -30.79 6.73
C GLU A 153 -9.09 -30.24 7.10
N THR A 154 -9.18 -28.92 7.31
CA THR A 154 -10.41 -28.22 7.68
C THR A 154 -10.53 -26.89 6.91
N VAL A 155 -11.76 -26.39 6.77
CA VAL A 155 -12.02 -25.05 6.24
C VAL A 155 -11.40 -24.02 7.19
N PRO A 156 -10.46 -23.18 6.75
CA PRO A 156 -9.86 -22.14 7.59
C PRO A 156 -10.89 -21.05 7.88
N LEU A 157 -11.40 -21.03 9.11
CA LEU A 157 -12.37 -20.02 9.52
C LEU A 157 -11.65 -18.76 10.02
N PRO A 158 -12.17 -17.56 9.70
CA PRO A 158 -11.57 -16.31 10.13
C PRO A 158 -11.76 -16.12 11.65
N LYS A 159 -10.83 -15.39 12.26
CA LYS A 159 -10.98 -15.00 13.66
C LYS A 159 -12.12 -13.99 13.81
N MET A 160 -13.11 -14.34 14.61
CA MET A 160 -14.23 -13.47 14.91
C MET A 160 -13.92 -12.51 16.07
N PRO A 161 -14.60 -11.35 16.12
CA PRO A 161 -14.57 -10.46 17.28
C PRO A 161 -15.05 -11.16 18.56
N ASP A 162 -14.62 -10.65 19.71
CA ASP A 162 -15.02 -11.20 21.01
C ASP A 162 -16.55 -11.27 21.18
N GLY A 163 -17.06 -12.41 21.61
CA GLY A 163 -18.48 -12.67 21.78
C GLY A 163 -19.18 -13.25 20.54
N PHE A 164 -18.47 -13.43 19.44
CA PHE A 164 -19.00 -14.06 18.23
C PHE A 164 -18.20 -15.29 17.84
N SER A 165 -18.87 -16.26 17.26
CA SER A 165 -18.25 -17.45 16.68
C SER A 165 -18.76 -17.67 15.26
N ILE A 166 -17.97 -18.34 14.46
CA ILE A 166 -18.33 -18.74 13.11
C ILE A 166 -18.12 -20.24 12.96
N SER A 167 -19.02 -20.91 12.29
CA SER A 167 -18.91 -22.33 12.00
C SER A 167 -19.38 -22.63 10.58
N VAL A 168 -18.92 -23.73 10.02
CA VAL A 168 -19.49 -24.28 8.79
C VAL A 168 -20.86 -24.85 9.14
N LYS A 169 -21.86 -24.49 8.37
CA LYS A 169 -23.23 -24.98 8.51
C LYS A 169 -23.58 -26.04 7.47
N GLY A 170 -22.90 -26.02 6.37
CA GLY A 170 -23.08 -26.94 5.27
C GLY A 170 -22.23 -26.62 4.08
N SER A 171 -22.13 -27.53 3.15
CA SER A 171 -21.50 -27.34 1.87
C SER A 171 -22.36 -27.92 0.75
N GLU A 172 -22.15 -27.46 -0.47
CA GLU A 172 -22.82 -27.99 -1.66
C GLU A 172 -22.47 -29.48 -1.90
N TYR A 173 -21.27 -29.87 -1.47
CA TYR A 173 -20.77 -31.24 -1.58
C TYR A 173 -20.31 -31.78 -0.22
N PRO A 174 -21.23 -32.29 0.63
CA PRO A 174 -20.87 -32.76 2.00
C PRO A 174 -19.86 -33.89 2.03
N GLN A 175 -19.70 -34.64 0.93
CA GLN A 175 -18.67 -35.68 0.81
C GLN A 175 -17.27 -35.12 0.60
N VAL A 176 -17.15 -33.83 0.26
CA VAL A 176 -15.87 -33.12 0.06
C VAL A 176 -15.55 -32.26 1.27
N ILE A 177 -16.53 -31.47 1.71
CA ILE A 177 -16.46 -30.69 2.94
C ILE A 177 -17.68 -31.03 3.80
N SER A 178 -17.44 -31.60 4.96
CA SER A 178 -18.55 -31.98 5.87
C SER A 178 -19.22 -30.76 6.49
N ASP A 179 -20.36 -30.95 7.12
CA ASP A 179 -21.10 -29.89 7.84
C ASP A 179 -20.30 -29.34 9.05
N GLU A 180 -19.27 -30.06 9.49
CA GLU A 180 -18.35 -29.62 10.53
C GLU A 180 -17.09 -28.95 9.91
N GLY A 181 -17.02 -28.78 8.61
CA GLY A 181 -15.90 -28.15 7.90
C GLY A 181 -14.67 -29.03 7.74
N GLN A 182 -14.80 -30.37 7.90
CA GLN A 182 -13.72 -31.31 7.60
C GLN A 182 -13.58 -31.50 6.10
N ILE A 183 -12.36 -31.43 5.57
CA ILE A 183 -12.05 -31.62 4.17
C ILE A 183 -11.63 -33.07 3.95
N SER A 184 -12.25 -33.74 2.97
CA SER A 184 -11.94 -35.12 2.64
C SER A 184 -10.73 -35.23 1.73
N ASP A 185 -9.81 -36.14 2.04
CA ASP A 185 -8.62 -36.47 1.23
C ASP A 185 -8.92 -37.10 -0.14
N HIS A 186 -10.17 -37.33 -0.46
CA HIS A 186 -10.58 -38.12 -1.63
C HIS A 186 -10.73 -37.31 -2.91
N ASN A 187 -10.31 -36.03 -2.91
CA ASN A 187 -10.44 -35.18 -4.08
C ASN A 187 -9.28 -35.34 -5.05
N MET A 188 -9.56 -36.00 -6.15
CA MET A 188 -8.66 -36.08 -7.30
C MET A 188 -8.89 -34.96 -8.34
N TYR A 189 -9.79 -34.00 -8.07
CA TYR A 189 -10.18 -32.95 -9.01
C TYR A 189 -10.37 -31.63 -8.28
N ASP A 190 -10.08 -30.52 -8.96
CA ASP A 190 -10.42 -29.17 -8.50
C ASP A 190 -11.93 -28.96 -8.60
N TYR A 191 -12.55 -28.50 -7.52
CA TYR A 191 -13.97 -28.16 -7.47
C TYR A 191 -14.16 -26.71 -7.05
N ASP A 192 -14.97 -26.00 -7.80
CA ASP A 192 -15.60 -24.76 -7.32
C ASP A 192 -16.87 -25.14 -6.56
N MET A 193 -16.97 -24.77 -5.29
CA MET A 193 -18.14 -25.10 -4.47
C MET A 193 -18.46 -24.00 -3.47
N ASP A 194 -19.75 -23.89 -3.14
CA ASP A 194 -20.22 -22.98 -2.11
C ASP A 194 -20.23 -23.66 -0.73
N VAL A 195 -19.75 -22.92 0.28
CA VAL A 195 -19.79 -23.31 1.69
C VAL A 195 -20.64 -22.30 2.44
N ILE A 196 -21.60 -22.78 3.21
CA ILE A 196 -22.48 -21.95 4.03
C ILE A 196 -21.87 -21.80 5.42
N LEU A 197 -21.62 -20.56 5.83
CA LEU A 197 -21.13 -20.19 7.16
C LEU A 197 -22.25 -19.57 7.98
N GLU A 198 -22.29 -19.87 9.26
CA GLU A 198 -23.24 -19.34 10.23
C GLU A 198 -22.56 -18.77 11.47
#